data_92dd48ebb6b2f1444b6ef472a6287796
#
_entry.id   92dd48ebb6b2f1444b6ef472a6287796
#
_cell.length_a   1.000
_cell.length_b   1.000
_cell.length_c   1.000
_cell.angle_alpha   90.00
_cell.angle_beta   90.00
_cell.angle_gamma   90.00
#
_symmetry.space_group_name_H-M   'P 1'
#
loop_
_entity.id
_entity.type
_entity.pdbx_description
1 polymer ?
#
loop_
_entity_poly.entity_id
_entity_poly.type
_entity_poly.pdbx_seq_one_letter_code
_entity_poly.pdbx_strand_id
1 'polypeptide(L)'
;MNTQRDIYLNKLIACQNNGLVKVITGMPQCGKTYLLFRLFRDHLRSEQVPDDHIIEMAFDRRENEKYRDPDVFFAYVTERIRDEKQYYVLLDEVWLLDDFELILNSLMRRRNVDIYVTGSNAERLTRNVITEFRGRSYRIHMC
;
A
#
# COMPACT_ATOMS: atom_id res chain seq x y z
N MET A 1 0.79 -20.45 17.32
CA MET A 1 0.44 -19.39 18.29
C MET A 1 0.21 -18.09 17.57
N ASN A 2 -0.96 -17.49 17.75
CA ASN A 2 -1.29 -16.24 17.08
C ASN A 2 -0.65 -15.07 17.81
N THR A 3 0.16 -14.30 17.07
CA THR A 3 0.71 -13.05 17.54
C THR A 3 -0.18 -11.90 17.04
N GLN A 4 0.06 -10.69 17.54
CA GLN A 4 -0.62 -9.52 16.98
C GLN A 4 -0.31 -9.35 15.48
N ARG A 5 0.90 -9.70 15.05
CA ARG A 5 1.26 -9.66 13.63
C ARG A 5 0.39 -10.60 12.81
N ASP A 6 0.13 -11.79 13.32
CA ASP A 6 -0.74 -12.75 12.62
C ASP A 6 -2.17 -12.21 12.50
N ILE A 7 -2.67 -11.52 13.52
CA ILE A 7 -3.99 -10.91 13.48
C ILE A 7 -4.06 -9.85 12.37
N TYR A 8 -3.06 -8.98 12.29
CA TYR A 8 -3.02 -7.93 11.26
C TYR A 8 -2.81 -8.52 9.87
N LEU A 9 -1.96 -9.53 9.75
CA LEU A 9 -1.76 -10.21 8.47
C LEU A 9 -3.07 -10.83 7.98
N ASN A 10 -3.80 -11.50 8.86
CA ASN A 10 -5.07 -12.12 8.51
C ASN A 10 -6.11 -11.09 8.09
N LYS A 11 -6.09 -9.89 8.68
CA LYS A 11 -6.96 -8.80 8.25
C LYS A 11 -6.63 -8.35 6.82
N LEU A 12 -5.35 -8.24 6.48
CA LEU A 12 -4.94 -7.89 5.12
C LEU A 12 -5.36 -8.96 4.12
N ILE A 13 -5.17 -10.22 4.47
CA ILE A 13 -5.55 -11.35 3.62
C ILE A 13 -7.07 -11.33 3.37
N ALA A 14 -7.85 -11.09 4.43
CA ALA A 14 -9.31 -11.09 4.34
C ALA A 14 -9.84 -9.97 3.44
N CYS A 15 -9.14 -8.85 3.34
CA CYS A 15 -9.59 -7.73 2.51
C CYS A 15 -8.87 -7.66 1.15
N GLN A 16 -8.10 -8.68 0.80
CA GLN A 16 -7.38 -8.75 -0.46
C GLN A 16 -8.37 -8.68 -1.63
N ASN A 17 -8.07 -7.80 -2.58
CA ASN A 17 -8.89 -7.61 -3.79
C ASN A 17 -10.34 -7.18 -3.52
N ASN A 18 -10.57 -6.47 -2.42
CA ASN A 18 -11.92 -6.02 -2.07
C ASN A 18 -12.32 -4.68 -2.74
N GLY A 19 -11.47 -4.14 -3.61
CA GLY A 19 -11.75 -2.88 -4.31
C GLY A 19 -11.45 -1.63 -3.51
N LEU A 20 -10.91 -1.76 -2.30
CA LEU A 20 -10.58 -0.63 -1.44
C LEU A 20 -9.08 -0.47 -1.32
N VAL A 21 -8.62 0.76 -1.06
CA VAL A 21 -7.23 0.99 -0.65
C VAL A 21 -7.12 0.55 0.81
N LYS A 22 -6.17 -0.34 1.10
CA LYS A 22 -5.91 -0.77 2.48
C LYS A 22 -4.90 0.17 3.11
N VAL A 23 -5.29 0.80 4.21
CA VAL A 23 -4.48 1.82 4.88
C VAL A 23 -4.09 1.31 6.26
N ILE A 24 -2.79 1.11 6.45
CA ILE A 24 -2.23 0.62 7.71
C ILE A 24 -1.62 1.82 8.44
N THR A 25 -2.19 2.16 9.59
CA THR A 25 -1.70 3.27 10.42
C THR A 25 -1.11 2.74 11.71
N GLY A 26 -0.30 3.54 12.36
CA GLY A 26 0.32 3.18 13.62
C GLY A 26 1.58 4.01 13.84
N MET A 27 2.11 3.95 15.05
CA MET A 27 3.32 4.69 15.38
C MET A 27 4.53 4.15 14.60
N PRO A 28 5.56 5.00 14.42
CA PRO A 28 6.82 4.51 13.85
C PRO A 28 7.32 3.29 14.63
N GLN A 29 7.91 2.34 13.92
CA GLN A 29 8.51 1.13 14.51
C GLN A 29 7.52 0.17 15.17
N CYS A 30 6.21 0.31 14.92
CA CYS A 30 5.24 -0.67 15.42
C CYS A 30 5.12 -1.93 14.56
N GLY A 31 5.91 -2.01 13.48
CA GLY A 31 5.92 -3.20 12.63
C GLY A 31 5.13 -3.10 11.35
N LYS A 32 4.66 -1.90 10.96
CA LYS A 32 3.90 -1.72 9.71
C LYS A 32 4.69 -2.13 8.48
N THR A 33 5.94 -1.71 8.41
CA THR A 33 6.83 -2.03 7.29
C THR A 33 7.06 -3.53 7.19
N TYR A 34 7.33 -4.18 8.31
CA TYR A 34 7.53 -5.62 8.35
C TYR A 34 6.26 -6.38 7.95
N LEU A 35 5.10 -5.94 8.44
CA LEU A 35 3.83 -6.54 8.07
C LEU A 35 3.63 -6.50 6.56
N LEU A 36 3.87 -5.34 5.94
CA LEU A 36 3.58 -5.14 4.54
C LEU A 36 4.63 -5.77 3.62
N PHE A 37 5.91 -5.46 3.86
CA PHE A 37 6.99 -5.85 2.94
C PHE A 37 7.56 -7.24 3.21
N ARG A 38 7.25 -7.82 4.34
CA ARG A 38 7.72 -9.17 4.64
C ARG A 38 6.57 -10.16 4.73
N LEU A 39 5.67 -9.97 5.67
CA LEU A 39 4.62 -10.95 5.93
C LEU A 39 3.60 -11.01 4.80
N PHE A 40 3.11 -9.87 4.36
CA PHE A 40 2.10 -9.85 3.31
C PHE A 40 2.70 -10.23 1.95
N ARG A 41 3.90 -9.75 1.64
CA ARG A 41 4.59 -10.14 0.41
C ARG A 41 4.83 -11.65 0.36
N ASP A 42 5.29 -12.24 1.48
CA ASP A 42 5.49 -13.69 1.54
C ASP A 42 4.17 -14.43 1.33
N HIS A 43 3.07 -13.90 1.85
CA HIS A 43 1.75 -14.47 1.61
C HIS A 43 1.40 -14.43 0.11
N LEU A 44 1.62 -13.31 -0.56
CA LEU A 44 1.36 -13.19 -2.00
C LEU A 44 2.19 -14.20 -2.79
N ARG A 45 3.46 -14.36 -2.44
CA ARG A 45 4.32 -15.37 -3.08
C ARG A 45 3.79 -16.78 -2.86
N SER A 46 3.25 -17.07 -1.69
CA SER A 46 2.66 -18.37 -1.40
C SER A 46 1.43 -18.64 -2.26
N GLU A 47 0.78 -17.59 -2.74
CA GLU A 47 -0.36 -17.68 -3.66
C GLU A 47 0.08 -17.68 -5.13
N GLN A 48 1.36 -17.86 -5.41
CA GLN A 48 1.92 -17.92 -6.75
C GLN A 48 1.89 -16.57 -7.49
N VAL A 49 1.84 -15.44 -6.76
CA VAL A 49 1.96 -14.11 -7.38
C VAL A 49 3.41 -13.90 -7.81
N PRO A 50 3.68 -13.63 -9.10
CA PRO A 50 5.05 -13.38 -9.55
C PRO A 50 5.62 -12.11 -8.92
N ASP A 51 6.94 -12.09 -8.70
CA ASP A 51 7.59 -10.93 -8.07
C ASP A 51 7.42 -9.65 -8.89
N ASP A 52 7.37 -9.74 -10.21
CA ASP A 52 7.16 -8.56 -11.06
C ASP A 52 5.71 -8.06 -11.03
N HIS A 53 4.81 -8.76 -10.36
CA HIS A 53 3.44 -8.31 -10.11
C HIS A 53 3.27 -7.72 -8.71
N ILE A 54 4.37 -7.61 -7.95
CA ILE A 54 4.38 -6.96 -6.63
C ILE A 54 5.26 -5.71 -6.75
N ILE A 55 4.63 -4.54 -6.74
CA ILE A 55 5.30 -3.25 -6.91
C ILE A 55 5.43 -2.61 -5.54
N GLU A 56 6.67 -2.39 -5.07
CA GLU A 56 6.95 -1.90 -3.72
C GLU A 56 7.69 -0.58 -3.77
N MET A 57 7.38 0.30 -2.80
CA MET A 57 8.11 1.55 -2.63
C MET A 57 8.05 1.99 -1.17
N ALA A 58 9.21 2.21 -0.57
CA ALA A 58 9.34 2.82 0.75
C ALA A 58 9.77 4.27 0.56
N PHE A 59 8.84 5.20 0.76
CA PHE A 59 9.07 6.61 0.45
C PHE A 59 10.01 7.31 1.43
N ASP A 60 10.21 6.75 2.62
CA ASP A 60 11.13 7.33 3.61
C ASP A 60 12.59 6.97 3.37
N ARG A 61 12.86 6.08 2.42
CA ARG A 61 14.24 5.73 2.07
C ARG A 61 14.86 6.83 1.19
N ARG A 62 16.11 7.15 1.49
CA ARG A 62 16.82 8.23 0.81
C ARG A 62 16.95 7.98 -0.70
N GLU A 63 17.25 6.74 -1.08
CA GLU A 63 17.37 6.39 -2.50
C GLU A 63 16.06 6.52 -3.27
N ASN A 64 14.93 6.67 -2.55
CA ASN A 64 13.61 6.79 -3.17
C ASN A 64 13.05 8.21 -3.13
N GLU A 65 13.84 9.21 -2.72
CA GLU A 65 13.34 10.59 -2.63
C GLU A 65 12.79 11.11 -3.95
N LYS A 66 13.38 10.73 -5.07
CA LYS A 66 12.90 11.14 -6.39
C LYS A 66 11.47 10.68 -6.67
N TYR A 67 11.06 9.59 -6.04
CA TYR A 67 9.72 9.05 -6.24
C TYR A 67 8.66 9.74 -5.39
N ARG A 68 9.03 10.71 -4.57
CA ARG A 68 8.06 11.57 -3.88
C ARG A 68 7.40 12.55 -4.84
N ASP A 69 7.98 12.74 -6.03
CA ASP A 69 7.34 13.47 -7.12
C ASP A 69 6.25 12.60 -7.74
N PRO A 70 5.00 13.08 -7.79
CA PRO A 70 3.88 12.25 -8.23
C PRO A 70 4.01 11.76 -9.67
N ASP A 71 4.53 12.60 -10.58
CA ASP A 71 4.68 12.19 -11.98
C ASP A 71 5.74 11.11 -12.14
N VAL A 72 6.84 11.24 -11.41
CA VAL A 72 7.92 10.24 -11.44
C VAL A 72 7.42 8.91 -10.89
N PHE A 73 6.72 8.94 -9.76
CA PHE A 73 6.19 7.72 -9.17
C PHE A 73 5.11 7.08 -10.05
N PHE A 74 4.21 7.88 -10.60
CA PHE A 74 3.14 7.35 -11.45
C PHE A 74 3.71 6.64 -12.68
N ALA A 75 4.73 7.22 -13.30
CA ALA A 75 5.42 6.58 -14.42
C ALA A 75 6.08 5.27 -13.99
N TYR A 76 6.71 5.26 -12.82
CA TYR A 76 7.34 4.05 -12.28
C TYR A 76 6.34 2.89 -12.16
N VAL A 77 5.17 3.17 -11.61
CA VAL A 77 4.15 2.14 -11.40
C VAL A 77 3.54 1.70 -12.72
N THR A 78 3.14 2.65 -13.56
CA THR A 78 2.43 2.32 -14.81
C THR A 78 3.30 1.56 -15.79
N GLU A 79 4.61 1.82 -15.80
CA GLU A 79 5.54 1.05 -16.63
C GLU A 79 5.62 -0.42 -16.21
N ARG A 80 5.32 -0.72 -14.96
CA ARG A 80 5.38 -2.08 -14.43
C ARG A 80 4.07 -2.84 -14.54
N ILE A 81 2.97 -2.14 -14.79
CA ILE A 81 1.68 -2.78 -15.02
C ILE A 81 1.56 -3.00 -16.53
N ARG A 82 2.00 -4.17 -16.98
CA ARG A 82 2.20 -4.45 -18.41
C ARG A 82 1.05 -5.17 -19.09
N ASP A 83 0.14 -5.74 -18.30
CA ASP A 83 -0.96 -6.53 -18.84
C ASP A 83 -2.17 -6.40 -17.91
N GLU A 84 -3.19 -7.19 -18.13
CA GLU A 84 -4.43 -7.14 -17.35
C GLU A 84 -4.44 -8.13 -16.18
N LYS A 85 -3.32 -8.80 -15.92
CA LYS A 85 -3.20 -9.70 -14.77
C LYS A 85 -3.17 -8.89 -13.48
N GLN A 86 -3.37 -9.57 -12.37
CA GLN A 86 -3.44 -8.92 -11.06
C GLN A 86 -2.08 -8.41 -10.60
N TYR A 87 -2.01 -7.15 -10.21
CA TYR A 87 -0.84 -6.50 -9.62
C TYR A 87 -1.15 -6.02 -8.21
N TYR A 88 -0.15 -6.03 -7.36
CA TYR A 88 -0.25 -5.56 -5.98
C TYR A 88 0.75 -4.43 -5.77
N VAL A 89 0.28 -3.31 -5.22
CA VAL A 89 1.11 -2.13 -4.98
C VAL A 89 1.22 -1.93 -3.47
N LEU A 90 2.43 -2.03 -2.93
CA LEU A 90 2.72 -1.96 -1.51
C LEU A 90 3.57 -0.72 -1.25
N LEU A 91 3.00 0.27 -0.56
CA LEU A 91 3.65 1.59 -0.38
C LEU A 91 3.80 1.91 1.10
N ASP A 92 5.05 2.09 1.52
CA ASP A 92 5.37 2.42 2.91
C ASP A 92 5.55 3.93 3.06
N GLU A 93 4.99 4.50 4.12
CA GLU A 93 5.02 5.94 4.42
C GLU A 93 4.53 6.78 3.23
N VAL A 94 3.37 6.41 2.72
CA VAL A 94 2.82 6.98 1.48
C VAL A 94 2.54 8.48 1.58
N TRP A 95 2.36 9.01 2.79
CA TRP A 95 2.10 10.44 3.00
C TRP A 95 3.26 11.32 2.55
N LEU A 96 4.47 10.73 2.33
CA LEU A 96 5.63 11.46 1.80
C LEU A 96 5.55 11.65 0.28
N LEU A 97 4.71 10.88 -0.41
CA LEU A 97 4.46 11.09 -1.83
C LEU A 97 3.57 12.33 -2.00
N ASP A 98 4.03 13.30 -2.75
CA ASP A 98 3.23 14.51 -3.02
C ASP A 98 1.98 14.10 -3.81
N ASP A 99 0.84 14.69 -3.44
CA ASP A 99 -0.45 14.39 -4.06
C ASP A 99 -0.80 12.91 -4.08
N PHE A 100 -0.41 12.18 -3.02
CA PHE A 100 -0.57 10.72 -2.98
C PHE A 100 -2.04 10.31 -3.16
N GLU A 101 -2.99 11.06 -2.62
CA GLU A 101 -4.40 10.74 -2.74
C GLU A 101 -4.87 10.76 -4.19
N LEU A 102 -4.38 11.70 -5.00
CA LEU A 102 -4.71 11.78 -6.42
C LEU A 102 -4.10 10.61 -7.20
N ILE A 103 -2.86 10.28 -6.87
CA ILE A 103 -2.15 9.17 -7.53
C ILE A 103 -2.83 7.84 -7.21
N LEU A 104 -3.15 7.60 -5.94
CA LEU A 104 -3.82 6.37 -5.56
C LEU A 104 -5.20 6.26 -6.20
N ASN A 105 -5.93 7.36 -6.27
CA ASN A 105 -7.23 7.37 -6.92
C ASN A 105 -7.12 7.03 -8.41
N SER A 106 -6.11 7.54 -9.09
CA SER A 106 -5.85 7.21 -10.49
C SER A 106 -5.52 5.73 -10.67
N LEU A 107 -4.67 5.18 -9.80
CA LEU A 107 -4.31 3.76 -9.87
C LEU A 107 -5.50 2.85 -9.60
N MET A 108 -6.39 3.26 -8.69
CA MET A 108 -7.58 2.47 -8.34
C MET A 108 -8.58 2.33 -9.48
N ARG A 109 -8.51 3.19 -10.48
CA ARG A 109 -9.37 3.06 -11.67
C ARG A 109 -9.02 1.83 -12.47
N ARG A 110 -7.84 1.26 -12.26
CA ARG A 110 -7.43 0.01 -12.90
C ARG A 110 -7.96 -1.15 -12.07
N ARG A 111 -8.76 -2.00 -12.69
CA ARG A 111 -9.42 -3.11 -11.98
C ARG A 111 -8.45 -4.20 -11.52
N ASN A 112 -7.26 -4.23 -12.12
CA ASN A 112 -6.26 -5.26 -11.86
C ASN A 112 -5.18 -4.80 -10.88
N VAL A 113 -5.43 -3.74 -10.12
CA VAL A 113 -4.46 -3.20 -9.16
C VAL A 113 -5.06 -3.19 -7.77
N ASP A 114 -4.38 -3.81 -6.82
CA ASP A 114 -4.77 -3.84 -5.42
C ASP A 114 -3.73 -3.09 -4.61
N ILE A 115 -4.14 -2.10 -3.82
CA ILE A 115 -3.24 -1.12 -3.21
C ILE A 115 -3.25 -1.23 -1.69
N TYR A 116 -2.05 -1.27 -1.11
CA TYR A 116 -1.81 -1.32 0.34
C TYR A 116 -0.81 -0.24 0.69
N VAL A 117 -1.17 0.62 1.64
CA VAL A 117 -0.31 1.74 2.04
C VAL A 117 -0.15 1.78 3.55
N THR A 118 0.98 2.31 4.02
CA THR A 118 1.19 2.57 5.44
C THR A 118 1.50 4.03 5.67
N GLY A 119 1.30 4.48 6.90
CA GLY A 119 1.71 5.81 7.31
C GLY A 119 1.81 5.96 8.81
N SER A 120 2.89 6.59 9.24
CA SER A 120 3.09 6.93 10.66
C SER A 120 2.40 8.25 11.02
N ASN A 121 2.14 9.11 10.03
CA ASN A 121 1.39 10.35 10.22
C ASN A 121 -0.10 10.07 9.99
N ALA A 122 -0.74 9.46 10.99
CA ALA A 122 -2.11 8.99 10.87
C ALA A 122 -3.10 10.11 10.61
N GLU A 123 -2.89 11.29 11.21
CA GLU A 123 -3.81 12.42 11.06
C GLU A 123 -3.86 12.88 9.60
N ARG A 124 -2.71 13.15 9.00
CA ARG A 124 -2.64 13.60 7.61
C ARG A 124 -3.16 12.52 6.66
N LEU A 125 -2.73 11.27 6.88
CA LEU A 125 -3.14 10.16 6.05
C LEU A 125 -4.65 9.94 6.12
N THR A 126 -5.21 9.93 7.32
CA THR A 126 -6.63 9.70 7.52
C THR A 126 -7.48 10.82 6.91
N ARG A 127 -7.08 12.08 7.13
CA ARG A 127 -7.83 13.22 6.62
C ARG A 127 -7.89 13.21 5.10
N ASN A 128 -6.75 13.02 4.45
CA ASN A 128 -6.70 13.04 3.00
C ASN A 128 -7.43 11.85 2.40
N VAL A 129 -7.27 10.67 2.99
CA VAL A 129 -7.94 9.46 2.51
C VAL A 129 -9.46 9.59 2.63
N ILE A 130 -9.97 10.11 3.74
CA ILE A 130 -11.41 10.31 3.91
C ILE A 130 -11.94 11.29 2.86
N THR A 131 -11.22 12.40 2.62
CA THR A 131 -11.65 13.44 1.69
C THR A 131 -11.68 12.92 0.25
N GLU A 132 -10.61 12.26 -0.18
CA GLU A 132 -10.45 11.86 -1.59
C GLU A 132 -11.11 10.53 -1.93
N PHE A 133 -11.11 9.58 -1.00
CA PHE A 133 -11.61 8.24 -1.31
C PHE A 133 -13.06 8.00 -0.89
N ARG A 134 -13.61 8.84 -0.02
CA ARG A 134 -15.04 8.82 0.35
C ARG A 134 -15.56 7.41 0.67
N GLY A 135 -14.88 6.70 1.55
CA GLY A 135 -15.28 5.34 1.95
C GLY A 135 -14.68 4.24 1.08
N ARG A 136 -13.87 4.54 0.09
CA ARG A 136 -13.19 3.53 -0.73
C ARG A 136 -11.85 3.12 -0.13
N SER A 137 -11.74 3.17 1.19
CA SER A 137 -10.55 2.72 1.90
C SER A 137 -10.94 1.82 3.06
N TYR A 138 -10.04 0.92 3.42
CA TYR A 138 -10.17 0.05 4.58
C TYR A 138 -8.97 0.30 5.49
N ARG A 139 -9.23 0.70 6.74
CA ARG A 139 -8.16 1.08 7.66
C ARG A 139 -7.87 -0.02 8.67
N ILE A 140 -6.59 -0.26 8.90
CA ILE A 140 -6.10 -1.16 9.95
C ILE A 140 -5.15 -0.33 10.82
N HIS A 141 -5.48 -0.19 12.10
CA HIS A 141 -4.64 0.53 13.04
C HIS A 141 -3.83 -0.45 13.87
N MET A 142 -2.50 -0.34 13.80
CA MET A 142 -1.58 -1.17 14.58
C MET A 142 -1.17 -0.43 15.86
N CYS A 143 -1.30 -1.09 16.96
CA CYS A 143 -0.91 -0.54 18.26
C CYS A 143 0.49 -0.93 18.64
#